data_9e5fb906637ecbfc5afa6ed7cb8a8178
#
_entry.id   9e5fb906637ecbfc5afa6ed7cb8a8178
#
_cell.length_a   1.000
_cell.length_b   1.000
_cell.length_c   1.000
_cell.angle_alpha   90.00
_cell.angle_beta   90.00
_cell.angle_gamma   90.00
#
_symmetry.space_group_name_H-M   'P 1'
#
loop_
_entity.id
_entity.type
_entity.pdbx_description
1 polymer ?
#
loop_
_entity_poly.entity_id
_entity_poly.type
_entity_poly.pdbx_seq_one_letter_code
_entity_poly.pdbx_strand_id
1 'polypeptide(L)'
;MSFAPIARHADPSVVTVLTQGTEFEPSMFPGHVRRHLTHGLGTGFIVDKEGLILTNNHVIDQADTINVKLSNERIYPARVVGKDSRTDIAVLKIEEHGLTPLALGDSDAIDVGDWVVAIGNPFELSHTVSVGILSAKGRTKEDVPLDPTGYYNFLQTDASINPGNSGGPLLNLKGEVVGINSAIRGGGAQGIGFAIPINMVKQLLPMLLRDGHVTRSALGIGLYDDRKLTAEDKAALKLNTGHEAIVEWVEPGGPADRAHLAQYDIILSFDGTPIDKSTLLPWLASTAGVGKTVTLKVSRDGKVFETNVTLGQLAESRAGR
;
A
#
# COMPACT_ATOMS: atom_id res chain seq x y z
N MET A 1 -24.55 -5.31 19.92
CA MET A 1 -23.15 -5.79 19.92
C MET A 1 -22.29 -4.66 20.46
N SER A 2 -21.26 -4.92 21.29
CA SER A 2 -20.34 -3.90 21.80
C SER A 2 -18.94 -4.15 21.26
N PHE A 3 -18.29 -3.10 20.72
CA PHE A 3 -16.92 -3.15 20.22
C PHE A 3 -15.88 -2.76 21.28
N ALA A 4 -16.34 -2.40 22.50
CA ALA A 4 -15.46 -2.03 23.60
C ALA A 4 -14.42 -3.11 23.98
N PRO A 5 -14.68 -4.42 23.91
CA PRO A 5 -13.65 -5.43 24.16
C PRO A 5 -12.51 -5.36 23.15
N ILE A 6 -12.81 -5.15 21.86
CA ILE A 6 -11.82 -5.03 20.79
C ILE A 6 -10.96 -3.78 21.00
N ALA A 7 -11.60 -2.64 21.29
CA ALA A 7 -10.90 -1.40 21.58
C ALA A 7 -9.93 -1.54 22.76
N ARG A 8 -10.38 -2.11 23.90
CA ARG A 8 -9.54 -2.34 25.06
C ARG A 8 -8.40 -3.33 24.81
N HIS A 9 -8.62 -4.33 23.95
CA HIS A 9 -7.57 -5.27 23.55
C HIS A 9 -6.48 -4.60 22.73
N ALA A 10 -6.86 -3.73 21.81
CA ALA A 10 -5.93 -3.05 20.91
C ALA A 10 -5.23 -1.83 21.56
N ASP A 11 -5.84 -1.19 22.54
CA ASP A 11 -5.36 0.05 23.16
C ASP A 11 -3.86 0.03 23.54
N PRO A 12 -3.33 -1.01 24.24
CA PRO A 12 -1.91 -1.04 24.58
C PRO A 12 -0.96 -1.13 23.40
N SER A 13 -1.48 -1.51 22.24
CA SER A 13 -0.68 -1.78 21.02
C SER A 13 -0.74 -0.64 20.03
N VAL A 14 -1.72 0.27 20.15
CA VAL A 14 -1.84 1.43 19.26
C VAL A 14 -1.00 2.57 19.81
N VAL A 15 -0.24 3.22 18.95
CA VAL A 15 0.73 4.24 19.33
C VAL A 15 0.55 5.51 18.49
N THR A 16 0.93 6.65 19.06
CA THR A 16 1.01 7.91 18.33
C THR A 16 2.39 8.06 17.71
N VAL A 17 2.43 8.38 16.42
CA VAL A 17 3.66 8.72 15.70
C VAL A 17 3.75 10.24 15.60
N LEU A 18 4.77 10.81 16.26
CA LEU A 18 5.06 12.23 16.29
C LEU A 18 6.26 12.51 15.39
N THR A 19 6.11 13.40 14.42
CA THR A 19 7.18 13.75 13.49
C THR A 19 7.49 15.23 13.56
N GLN A 20 8.76 15.55 13.37
CA GLN A 20 9.24 16.93 13.17
C GLN A 20 10.09 16.95 11.92
N GLY A 21 9.84 17.91 11.07
CA GLY A 21 10.59 18.16 9.84
C GLY A 21 10.98 19.63 9.71
N THR A 22 11.79 19.90 8.72
CA THR A 22 12.20 21.27 8.38
C THR A 22 11.83 21.54 6.94
N GLU A 23 10.93 22.49 6.73
CA GLU A 23 10.62 23.02 5.40
C GLU A 23 11.35 24.32 5.13
N PHE A 24 11.84 24.45 3.89
CA PHE A 24 12.52 25.65 3.43
C PHE A 24 11.63 26.37 2.42
N GLU A 25 11.10 27.52 2.83
CA GLU A 25 10.29 28.38 1.94
C GLU A 25 11.13 29.52 1.35
N PRO A 26 10.94 29.85 0.07
CA PRO A 26 11.54 31.06 -0.49
C PRO A 26 11.10 32.29 0.31
N SER A 27 12.07 33.12 0.71
CA SER A 27 11.77 34.41 1.35
C SER A 27 11.34 35.44 0.30
N MET A 28 10.61 36.49 0.72
CA MET A 28 10.29 37.64 -0.11
C MET A 28 11.57 38.37 -0.61
N PHE A 29 12.73 38.13 0.01
CA PHE A 29 14.01 38.70 -0.40
C PHE A 29 14.79 37.67 -1.23
N PRO A 30 15.23 38.02 -2.46
CA PRO A 30 16.02 37.13 -3.30
C PRO A 30 17.28 36.61 -2.56
N GLY A 31 17.50 35.29 -2.61
CA GLY A 31 18.65 34.64 -1.97
C GLY A 31 18.47 34.31 -0.48
N HIS A 32 17.32 34.64 0.12
CA HIS A 32 16.98 34.24 1.49
C HIS A 32 15.97 33.11 1.50
N VAL A 33 16.18 32.14 2.38
CA VAL A 33 15.26 31.00 2.62
C VAL A 33 14.80 31.07 4.07
N ARG A 34 13.51 30.94 4.30
CA ARG A 34 12.94 30.79 5.65
C ARG A 34 12.88 29.31 6.00
N ARG A 35 13.34 29.01 7.21
CA ARG A 35 13.23 27.67 7.79
C ARG A 35 11.98 27.61 8.66
N HIS A 36 11.06 26.69 8.35
CA HIS A 36 9.89 26.38 9.15
C HIS A 36 10.02 24.99 9.75
N LEU A 37 9.76 24.88 11.05
CA LEU A 37 9.60 23.56 11.69
C LEU A 37 8.18 23.08 11.44
N THR A 38 8.06 21.93 10.85
CA THR A 38 6.77 21.25 10.64
C THR A 38 6.60 20.15 11.68
N HIS A 39 5.37 19.98 12.16
CA HIS A 39 5.00 18.92 13.09
C HIS A 39 3.94 18.05 12.40
N GLY A 40 4.19 16.76 12.34
CA GLY A 40 3.24 15.77 11.85
C GLY A 40 2.74 14.88 12.96
N LEU A 41 1.54 14.39 12.78
CA LEU A 41 0.88 13.48 13.70
C LEU A 41 0.24 12.34 12.91
N GLY A 42 0.47 11.12 13.34
CA GLY A 42 -0.18 9.92 12.81
C GLY A 42 -0.30 8.85 13.88
N THR A 43 -0.77 7.71 13.44
CA THR A 43 -0.92 6.53 14.28
C THR A 43 0.00 5.42 13.78
N GLY A 44 0.39 4.51 14.66
CA GLY A 44 1.02 3.25 14.35
C GLY A 44 0.50 2.16 15.26
N PHE A 45 0.96 0.94 15.05
CA PHE A 45 0.65 -0.16 15.98
C PHE A 45 1.81 -1.14 16.08
N ILE A 46 1.97 -1.69 17.27
CA ILE A 46 3.04 -2.61 17.65
C ILE A 46 2.75 -3.99 17.05
N VAL A 47 3.75 -4.60 16.42
CA VAL A 47 3.64 -5.91 15.75
C VAL A 47 4.55 -6.99 16.32
N ASP A 48 5.48 -6.60 17.22
CA ASP A 48 6.27 -7.55 18.00
C ASP A 48 6.53 -7.05 19.43
N LYS A 49 7.07 -7.91 20.28
CA LYS A 49 7.39 -7.58 21.68
C LYS A 49 8.65 -6.73 21.83
N GLU A 50 9.42 -6.60 20.76
CA GLU A 50 10.73 -5.94 20.73
C GLU A 50 10.65 -4.48 20.24
N GLY A 51 9.45 -3.97 19.95
CA GLY A 51 9.23 -2.57 19.57
C GLY A 51 9.20 -2.30 18.07
N LEU A 52 8.84 -3.29 17.29
CA LEU A 52 8.56 -3.08 15.87
C LEU A 52 7.14 -2.53 15.70
N ILE A 53 7.00 -1.48 14.87
CA ILE A 53 5.77 -0.73 14.69
C ILE A 53 5.51 -0.55 13.20
N LEU A 54 4.26 -0.79 12.79
CA LEU A 54 3.77 -0.47 11.44
C LEU A 54 3.05 0.87 11.44
N THR A 55 3.23 1.63 10.38
CA THR A 55 2.53 2.89 10.09
C THR A 55 2.52 3.15 8.58
N ASN A 56 1.98 4.29 8.14
CA ASN A 56 2.09 4.73 6.74
C ASN A 56 3.41 5.45 6.46
N ASN A 57 3.88 5.34 5.22
CA ASN A 57 5.06 6.10 4.77
C ASN A 57 4.79 7.61 4.80
N HIS A 58 3.63 8.08 4.34
CA HIS A 58 3.30 9.52 4.33
C HIS A 58 3.27 10.14 5.74
N VAL A 59 3.07 9.34 6.82
CA VAL A 59 3.12 9.81 8.21
C VAL A 59 4.54 10.22 8.60
N ILE A 60 5.54 9.55 8.05
CA ILE A 60 6.96 9.76 8.39
C ILE A 60 7.76 10.45 7.28
N ASP A 61 7.11 10.73 6.15
CA ASP A 61 7.79 11.32 5.02
C ASP A 61 8.25 12.74 5.36
N GLN A 62 9.46 13.11 4.91
CA GLN A 62 10.12 14.39 5.19
C GLN A 62 10.35 14.68 6.69
N ALA A 63 10.25 13.68 7.58
CA ALA A 63 10.56 13.86 8.99
C ALA A 63 12.06 13.80 9.26
N ASP A 64 12.60 14.84 9.92
CA ASP A 64 13.97 14.84 10.45
C ASP A 64 14.08 13.99 11.72
N THR A 65 13.02 14.00 12.54
CA THR A 65 12.93 13.20 13.78
C THR A 65 11.57 12.56 13.93
N ILE A 66 11.58 11.32 14.43
CA ILE A 66 10.38 10.53 14.68
C ILE A 66 10.40 10.08 16.13
N ASN A 67 9.31 10.32 16.83
CA ASN A 67 9.07 9.83 18.16
C ASN A 67 7.78 9.01 18.20
N VAL A 68 7.75 8.00 19.04
CA VAL A 68 6.56 7.16 19.27
C VAL A 68 6.12 7.33 20.71
N LYS A 69 4.86 7.71 20.89
CA LYS A 69 4.22 7.81 22.18
C LYS A 69 3.32 6.59 22.38
N LEU A 70 3.60 5.83 23.45
CA LEU A 70 2.82 4.66 23.85
C LEU A 70 1.54 5.06 24.60
N SER A 71 0.62 4.12 24.79
CA SER A 71 -0.63 4.30 25.57
C SER A 71 -0.40 4.70 27.03
N ASN A 72 0.78 4.38 27.60
CA ASN A 72 1.21 4.79 28.94
C ASN A 72 1.87 6.18 28.98
N GLU A 73 1.70 7.01 27.95
CA GLU A 73 2.23 8.36 27.80
C GLU A 73 3.77 8.46 27.64
N ARG A 74 4.50 7.33 27.70
CA ARG A 74 5.95 7.34 27.47
C ARG A 74 6.28 7.58 26.01
N ILE A 75 7.30 8.41 25.77
CA ILE A 75 7.76 8.78 24.45
C ILE A 75 9.15 8.18 24.20
N TYR A 76 9.31 7.54 23.07
CA TYR A 76 10.55 6.90 22.63
C TYR A 76 10.99 7.45 21.28
N PRO A 77 12.27 7.75 21.08
CA PRO A 77 12.79 8.01 19.76
C PRO A 77 12.66 6.76 18.90
N ALA A 78 12.20 6.93 17.67
CA ALA A 78 12.02 5.84 16.73
C ALA A 78 12.96 5.99 15.53
N ARG A 79 13.48 4.86 15.05
CA ARG A 79 14.22 4.81 13.80
C ARG A 79 13.39 4.12 12.72
N VAL A 80 13.54 4.54 11.49
CA VAL A 80 12.97 3.85 10.33
C VAL A 80 13.79 2.58 10.06
N VAL A 81 13.13 1.43 10.08
CA VAL A 81 13.71 0.13 9.69
C VAL A 81 13.61 -0.06 8.19
N GLY A 82 12.46 0.28 7.62
CA GLY A 82 12.23 0.24 6.20
C GLY A 82 10.98 1.00 5.82
N LYS A 83 10.92 1.46 4.57
CA LYS A 83 9.75 2.16 4.03
C LYS A 83 9.58 1.89 2.54
N ASP A 84 8.35 2.00 2.07
CA ASP A 84 7.98 1.88 0.67
C ASP A 84 6.89 2.92 0.33
N SER A 85 7.28 3.95 -0.38
CA SER A 85 6.37 5.04 -0.78
C SER A 85 5.30 4.58 -1.77
N ARG A 86 5.59 3.55 -2.58
CA ARG A 86 4.65 3.05 -3.59
C ARG A 86 3.46 2.30 -3.01
N THR A 87 3.59 1.73 -1.81
CA THR A 87 2.49 1.08 -1.09
C THR A 87 2.07 1.86 0.14
N ASP A 88 2.76 2.96 0.44
CA ASP A 88 2.53 3.81 1.61
C ASP A 88 2.70 3.05 2.94
N ILE A 89 3.70 2.15 3.02
CA ILE A 89 4.01 1.36 4.23
C ILE A 89 5.34 1.81 4.81
N ALA A 90 5.40 1.94 6.13
CA ALA A 90 6.64 2.16 6.88
C ALA A 90 6.71 1.26 8.11
N VAL A 91 7.94 0.88 8.45
CA VAL A 91 8.30 0.08 9.62
C VAL A 91 9.22 0.89 10.51
N LEU A 92 8.81 1.10 11.74
CA LEU A 92 9.59 1.81 12.76
C LEU A 92 10.07 0.85 13.83
N LYS A 93 11.12 1.24 14.55
CA LYS A 93 11.66 0.52 15.70
C LYS A 93 11.91 1.48 16.84
N ILE A 94 11.41 1.12 18.02
CA ILE A 94 11.75 1.77 19.30
C ILE A 94 12.54 0.80 20.17
N GLU A 95 13.34 1.33 21.08
CA GLU A 95 14.13 0.54 22.04
C GLU A 95 13.32 0.37 23.34
N GLU A 96 12.29 -0.48 23.26
CA GLU A 96 11.44 -0.93 24.39
C GLU A 96 11.08 -2.39 24.18
N HIS A 97 10.90 -3.12 25.26
CA HIS A 97 10.67 -4.56 25.28
C HIS A 97 9.43 -4.95 26.07
N GLY A 98 8.95 -6.17 25.85
CA GLY A 98 7.79 -6.68 26.56
C GLY A 98 6.48 -6.00 26.19
N LEU A 99 6.45 -5.39 25.03
CA LEU A 99 5.27 -4.73 24.47
C LEU A 99 4.18 -5.75 24.10
N THR A 100 2.95 -5.27 23.97
CA THR A 100 1.80 -6.09 23.54
C THR A 100 1.59 -5.90 22.04
N PRO A 101 1.89 -6.89 21.18
CA PRO A 101 1.67 -6.77 19.74
C PRO A 101 0.23 -7.08 19.37
N LEU A 102 -0.27 -6.46 18.29
CA LEU A 102 -1.47 -6.90 17.59
C LEU A 102 -1.17 -8.09 16.68
N ALA A 103 -2.09 -9.05 16.66
CA ALA A 103 -2.03 -10.15 15.71
C ALA A 103 -2.37 -9.65 14.30
N LEU A 104 -1.53 -10.01 13.31
CA LEU A 104 -1.81 -9.73 11.90
C LEU A 104 -2.76 -10.81 11.36
N GLY A 105 -3.99 -10.42 11.06
CA GLY A 105 -5.05 -11.27 10.50
C GLY A 105 -4.83 -11.58 9.01
N ASP A 106 -5.90 -11.93 8.32
CA ASP A 106 -5.90 -12.24 6.89
C ASP A 106 -6.90 -11.33 6.16
N SER A 107 -6.38 -10.42 5.32
CA SER A 107 -7.20 -9.48 4.55
C SER A 107 -7.93 -10.13 3.36
N ASP A 108 -7.55 -11.34 2.96
CA ASP A 108 -8.24 -12.05 1.89
C ASP A 108 -9.45 -12.82 2.44
N ALA A 109 -9.41 -13.19 3.72
CA ALA A 109 -10.48 -13.93 4.41
C ALA A 109 -11.63 -13.07 4.93
N ILE A 110 -11.52 -11.73 4.91
CA ILE A 110 -12.62 -10.82 5.28
C ILE A 110 -13.52 -10.56 4.07
N ASP A 111 -14.82 -10.56 4.25
CA ASP A 111 -15.81 -10.35 3.18
C ASP A 111 -16.46 -8.96 3.22
N VAL A 112 -16.96 -8.50 2.08
CA VAL A 112 -17.77 -7.27 1.99
C VAL A 112 -19.04 -7.45 2.84
N GLY A 113 -19.26 -6.49 3.74
CA GLY A 113 -20.33 -6.55 4.74
C GLY A 113 -19.85 -6.93 6.15
N ASP A 114 -18.64 -7.46 6.30
CA ASP A 114 -18.06 -7.74 7.61
C ASP A 114 -17.79 -6.47 8.40
N TRP A 115 -18.00 -6.54 9.72
CA TRP A 115 -17.68 -5.46 10.64
C TRP A 115 -16.18 -5.25 10.76
N VAL A 116 -15.78 -3.98 10.71
CA VAL A 116 -14.40 -3.55 10.94
C VAL A 116 -14.35 -2.41 11.96
N VAL A 117 -13.24 -2.36 12.71
CA VAL A 117 -12.98 -1.36 13.73
C VAL A 117 -11.69 -0.66 13.37
N ALA A 118 -11.77 0.63 13.08
CA ALA A 118 -10.60 1.48 12.86
C ALA A 118 -10.22 2.17 14.17
N ILE A 119 -8.93 2.11 14.52
CA ILE A 119 -8.39 2.76 15.70
C ILE A 119 -7.28 3.72 15.29
N GLY A 120 -7.25 4.88 15.91
CA GLY A 120 -6.22 5.88 15.74
C GLY A 120 -6.15 6.83 16.91
N ASN A 121 -5.18 7.72 16.90
CA ASN A 121 -5.04 8.77 17.92
C ASN A 121 -5.00 10.18 17.30
N PRO A 122 -6.13 10.66 16.76
CA PRO A 122 -6.20 12.02 16.24
C PRO A 122 -6.04 13.01 17.39
N PHE A 123 -5.26 14.07 17.18
CA PHE A 123 -5.13 15.22 18.08
C PHE A 123 -4.54 14.93 19.49
N GLU A 124 -3.82 13.82 19.68
CA GLU A 124 -3.23 13.43 20.99
C GLU A 124 -4.24 13.32 22.15
N LEU A 125 -5.55 13.26 21.87
CA LEU A 125 -6.60 13.37 22.88
C LEU A 125 -6.94 12.05 23.60
N SER A 126 -6.65 10.94 23.02
CA SER A 126 -6.87 9.53 23.40
C SER A 126 -7.25 8.73 22.15
N HIS A 127 -7.14 7.42 22.21
CA HIS A 127 -7.47 6.57 21.06
C HIS A 127 -8.93 6.80 20.63
N THR A 128 -9.11 7.16 19.38
CA THR A 128 -10.43 7.27 18.74
C THR A 128 -10.74 5.96 18.03
N VAL A 129 -11.93 5.45 18.33
CA VAL A 129 -12.44 4.21 17.74
C VAL A 129 -13.61 4.55 16.83
N SER A 130 -13.55 4.16 15.57
CA SER A 130 -14.67 4.20 14.65
C SER A 130 -15.00 2.78 14.18
N VAL A 131 -16.25 2.55 13.86
CA VAL A 131 -16.78 1.23 13.46
C VAL A 131 -17.57 1.38 12.19
N GLY A 132 -17.42 0.43 11.31
CA GLY A 132 -18.15 0.34 10.06
C GLY A 132 -18.06 -1.08 9.50
N ILE A 133 -18.31 -1.20 8.21
CA ILE A 133 -18.19 -2.45 7.49
C ILE A 133 -17.12 -2.36 6.42
N LEU A 134 -16.64 -3.50 5.96
CA LEU A 134 -15.90 -3.58 4.71
C LEU A 134 -16.88 -3.33 3.55
N SER A 135 -16.74 -2.19 2.88
CA SER A 135 -17.66 -1.77 1.81
C SER A 135 -17.27 -2.31 0.43
N ALA A 136 -15.95 -2.49 0.18
CA ALA A 136 -15.41 -3.06 -1.04
C ALA A 136 -13.98 -3.55 -0.83
N LYS A 137 -13.50 -4.39 -1.75
CA LYS A 137 -12.10 -4.86 -1.85
C LYS A 137 -11.54 -4.50 -3.22
N GLY A 138 -10.23 -4.35 -3.30
CA GLY A 138 -9.55 -4.20 -4.58
C GLY A 138 -9.70 -2.81 -5.21
N ARG A 139 -9.83 -1.74 -4.39
CA ARG A 139 -9.81 -0.38 -4.90
C ARG A 139 -8.41 0.01 -5.31
N THR A 140 -8.27 0.52 -6.52
CA THR A 140 -6.99 0.82 -7.15
C THR A 140 -6.81 2.33 -7.37
N LYS A 141 -5.69 2.71 -7.97
CA LYS A 141 -5.45 4.10 -8.41
C LYS A 141 -6.48 4.61 -9.42
N GLU A 142 -7.23 3.72 -10.03
CA GLU A 142 -8.30 4.07 -10.97
C GLU A 142 -9.56 4.52 -10.24
N ASP A 143 -9.78 3.98 -9.05
CA ASP A 143 -10.91 4.32 -8.18
C ASP A 143 -10.61 5.56 -7.30
N VAL A 144 -9.32 5.77 -6.99
CA VAL A 144 -8.87 6.81 -6.05
C VAL A 144 -7.74 7.61 -6.69
N PRO A 145 -7.86 8.95 -6.81
CA PRO A 145 -6.84 9.79 -7.44
C PRO A 145 -5.59 9.91 -6.56
N LEU A 146 -4.68 8.99 -6.74
CA LEU A 146 -3.41 8.89 -6.03
C LEU A 146 -2.23 8.93 -6.99
N ASP A 147 -1.01 8.77 -6.44
CA ASP A 147 0.21 8.67 -7.23
C ASP A 147 0.07 7.55 -8.28
N PRO A 148 0.18 7.85 -9.58
CA PRO A 148 0.04 6.86 -10.65
C PRO A 148 1.11 5.76 -10.60
N THR A 149 2.21 5.96 -9.86
CA THR A 149 3.29 4.97 -9.70
C THR A 149 3.09 4.02 -8.53
N GLY A 150 2.07 4.27 -7.68
CA GLY A 150 1.75 3.48 -6.51
C GLY A 150 1.09 2.13 -6.84
N TYR A 151 1.21 1.21 -5.91
CA TYR A 151 0.55 -0.10 -5.92
C TYR A 151 -0.55 -0.12 -4.89
N TYR A 152 -1.78 0.01 -5.35
CA TYR A 152 -2.95 0.12 -4.49
C TYR A 152 -3.91 -1.04 -4.74
N ASN A 153 -4.37 -1.63 -3.65
CA ASN A 153 -5.39 -2.69 -3.62
C ASN A 153 -6.24 -2.52 -2.36
N PHE A 154 -6.74 -1.29 -2.13
CA PHE A 154 -7.34 -0.92 -0.87
C PHE A 154 -8.58 -1.73 -0.49
N LEU A 155 -8.71 -1.94 0.81
CA LEU A 155 -9.96 -2.20 1.49
C LEU A 155 -10.70 -0.87 1.63
N GLN A 156 -11.97 -0.80 1.20
CA GLN A 156 -12.83 0.35 1.41
C GLN A 156 -13.76 0.07 2.60
N THR A 157 -13.94 1.05 3.46
CA THR A 157 -14.83 0.98 4.63
C THR A 157 -15.62 2.27 4.81
N ASP A 158 -16.79 2.19 5.46
CA ASP A 158 -17.54 3.35 5.93
C ASP A 158 -17.21 3.73 7.38
N ALA A 159 -16.33 2.97 8.07
CA ALA A 159 -15.71 3.43 9.30
C ALA A 159 -15.00 4.76 9.05
N SER A 160 -15.18 5.73 9.94
CA SER A 160 -14.59 7.07 9.78
C SER A 160 -13.07 7.02 9.83
N ILE A 161 -12.42 7.25 8.69
CA ILE A 161 -10.97 7.43 8.57
C ILE A 161 -10.70 8.92 8.30
N ASN A 162 -9.95 9.53 9.20
CA ASN A 162 -9.65 10.97 9.17
C ASN A 162 -8.14 11.19 9.43
N PRO A 163 -7.61 12.41 9.17
CA PRO A 163 -6.26 12.77 9.61
C PRO A 163 -6.06 12.45 11.10
N GLY A 164 -4.97 11.74 11.42
CA GLY A 164 -4.67 11.21 12.73
C GLY A 164 -4.94 9.70 12.89
N ASN A 165 -5.88 9.10 12.12
CA ASN A 165 -6.05 7.65 12.07
C ASN A 165 -5.10 6.95 11.07
N SER A 166 -4.47 7.72 10.16
CA SER A 166 -3.49 7.19 9.22
C SER A 166 -2.38 6.44 9.94
N GLY A 167 -2.06 5.25 9.45
CA GLY A 167 -1.08 4.35 10.04
C GLY A 167 -1.62 3.46 11.16
N GLY A 168 -2.81 3.74 11.68
CA GLY A 168 -3.47 2.91 12.68
C GLY A 168 -4.06 1.62 12.11
N PRO A 169 -4.41 0.64 12.97
CA PRO A 169 -4.95 -0.63 12.53
C PRO A 169 -6.42 -0.54 12.14
N LEU A 170 -6.81 -1.29 11.08
CA LEU A 170 -8.17 -1.73 10.81
C LEU A 170 -8.30 -3.16 11.31
N LEU A 171 -9.20 -3.39 12.27
CA LEU A 171 -9.35 -4.68 12.96
C LEU A 171 -10.63 -5.39 12.52
N ASN A 172 -10.59 -6.72 12.49
CA ASN A 172 -11.78 -7.56 12.42
C ASN A 172 -12.42 -7.76 13.82
N LEU A 173 -13.52 -8.52 13.89
CA LEU A 173 -14.21 -8.80 15.15
C LEU A 173 -13.42 -9.69 16.13
N LYS A 174 -12.33 -10.32 15.68
CA LYS A 174 -11.42 -11.08 16.55
C LYS A 174 -10.32 -10.18 17.14
N GLY A 175 -10.25 -8.90 16.77
CA GLY A 175 -9.18 -7.98 17.16
C GLY A 175 -7.89 -8.17 16.36
N GLU A 176 -7.93 -8.88 15.24
CA GLU A 176 -6.79 -9.07 14.35
C GLU A 176 -6.73 -7.95 13.32
N VAL A 177 -5.52 -7.49 12.98
CA VAL A 177 -5.31 -6.44 11.98
C VAL A 177 -5.57 -7.00 10.59
N VAL A 178 -6.52 -6.43 9.86
CA VAL A 178 -6.84 -6.75 8.46
C VAL A 178 -6.37 -5.67 7.49
N GLY A 179 -6.00 -4.49 8.00
CA GLY A 179 -5.45 -3.41 7.18
C GLY A 179 -4.78 -2.30 7.99
N ILE A 180 -4.07 -1.41 7.29
CA ILE A 180 -3.54 -0.16 7.83
C ILE A 180 -4.41 0.98 7.31
N ASN A 181 -5.04 1.75 8.20
CA ASN A 181 -5.87 2.90 7.84
C ASN A 181 -5.02 3.92 7.07
N SER A 182 -5.55 4.43 5.96
CA SER A 182 -4.91 5.48 5.18
C SER A 182 -5.92 6.58 4.92
N ALA A 183 -5.72 7.74 5.59
CA ALA A 183 -6.51 8.93 5.35
C ALA A 183 -6.06 9.59 4.04
N ILE A 184 -6.51 9.03 2.93
CA ILE A 184 -6.25 9.55 1.61
C ILE A 184 -7.03 10.84 1.45
N ARG A 185 -6.38 11.89 0.95
CA ARG A 185 -7.05 13.13 0.55
C ARG A 185 -7.91 12.87 -0.70
N GLY A 186 -9.01 12.15 -0.52
CA GLY A 186 -10.02 11.95 -1.55
C GLY A 186 -11.17 12.92 -1.33
N GLY A 187 -11.29 13.94 -2.16
CA GLY A 187 -12.44 14.76 -2.53
C GLY A 187 -13.60 15.00 -1.55
N GLY A 188 -13.43 14.90 -0.24
CA GLY A 188 -14.48 15.25 0.74
C GLY A 188 -15.70 14.32 0.79
N ALA A 189 -15.62 13.13 0.21
CA ALA A 189 -16.72 12.16 0.29
C ALA A 189 -16.81 11.60 1.73
N GLN A 190 -17.89 11.90 2.42
CA GLN A 190 -18.18 11.36 3.75
C GLN A 190 -18.53 9.87 3.65
N GLY A 191 -18.05 9.06 4.60
CA GLY A 191 -18.38 7.62 4.66
C GLY A 191 -17.57 6.77 3.68
N ILE A 192 -16.43 7.26 3.17
CA ILE A 192 -15.48 6.49 2.35
C ILE A 192 -14.10 6.58 3.00
N GLY A 193 -13.69 5.49 3.61
CA GLY A 193 -12.35 5.31 4.15
C GLY A 193 -11.60 4.21 3.40
N PHE A 194 -10.28 4.24 3.43
CA PHE A 194 -9.42 3.25 2.79
C PHE A 194 -8.41 2.68 3.78
N ALA A 195 -8.07 1.40 3.60
CA ALA A 195 -6.99 0.76 4.34
C ALA A 195 -6.14 -0.11 3.41
N ILE A 196 -4.84 -0.13 3.65
CA ILE A 196 -3.89 -1.00 2.96
C ILE A 196 -4.08 -2.42 3.50
N PRO A 197 -4.35 -3.44 2.65
CA PRO A 197 -4.57 -4.81 3.10
C PRO A 197 -3.35 -5.36 3.86
N ILE A 198 -3.59 -6.05 4.96
CA ILE A 198 -2.49 -6.57 5.79
C ILE A 198 -1.67 -7.65 5.06
N ASN A 199 -2.25 -8.38 4.10
CA ASN A 199 -1.51 -9.37 3.32
C ASN A 199 -0.48 -8.71 2.40
N MET A 200 -0.73 -7.50 1.88
CA MET A 200 0.29 -6.71 1.17
C MET A 200 1.46 -6.37 2.10
N VAL A 201 1.17 -5.96 3.33
CA VAL A 201 2.19 -5.66 4.35
C VAL A 201 3.01 -6.90 4.67
N LYS A 202 2.37 -8.03 4.93
CA LYS A 202 3.04 -9.31 5.21
C LYS A 202 3.97 -9.75 4.10
N GLN A 203 3.60 -9.50 2.84
CA GLN A 203 4.43 -9.84 1.67
C GLN A 203 5.67 -8.95 1.57
N LEU A 204 5.56 -7.66 1.94
CA LEU A 204 6.67 -6.70 1.84
C LEU A 204 7.54 -6.65 3.10
N LEU A 205 7.00 -6.99 4.26
CA LEU A 205 7.66 -6.86 5.55
C LEU A 205 9.05 -7.53 5.60
N PRO A 206 9.26 -8.76 5.08
CA PRO A 206 10.59 -9.37 5.07
C PRO A 206 11.64 -8.56 4.30
N MET A 207 11.26 -7.91 3.18
CA MET A 207 12.17 -7.05 2.42
C MET A 207 12.46 -5.76 3.17
N LEU A 208 11.44 -5.13 3.75
CA LEU A 208 11.60 -3.91 4.55
C LEU A 208 12.49 -4.13 5.77
N LEU A 209 12.39 -5.28 6.43
CA LEU A 209 13.23 -5.62 7.59
C LEU A 209 14.67 -5.93 7.20
N ARG A 210 14.90 -6.59 6.07
CA ARG A 210 16.23 -7.00 5.62
C ARG A 210 16.98 -5.87 4.92
N ASP A 211 16.32 -5.18 3.99
CA ASP A 211 16.94 -4.28 3.01
C ASP A 211 16.62 -2.80 3.29
N GLY A 212 15.65 -2.52 4.14
CA GLY A 212 15.14 -1.17 4.41
C GLY A 212 14.23 -0.60 3.32
N HIS A 213 14.09 -1.30 2.20
CA HIS A 213 13.27 -0.90 1.06
C HIS A 213 12.75 -2.12 0.28
N VAL A 214 11.83 -1.89 -0.65
CA VAL A 214 11.30 -2.94 -1.52
C VAL A 214 12.01 -2.89 -2.87
N THR A 215 12.84 -3.90 -3.16
CA THR A 215 13.42 -4.10 -4.49
C THR A 215 12.35 -4.72 -5.40
N ARG A 216 11.97 -4.01 -6.45
CA ARG A 216 10.89 -4.44 -7.34
C ARG A 216 11.42 -5.05 -8.62
N SER A 217 10.74 -6.11 -9.05
CA SER A 217 10.96 -6.74 -10.36
C SER A 217 9.96 -6.22 -11.39
N ALA A 218 10.26 -6.41 -12.66
CA ALA A 218 9.44 -5.95 -13.77
C ALA A 218 9.49 -6.91 -14.95
N LEU A 219 8.39 -6.92 -15.73
CA LEU A 219 8.31 -7.60 -17.01
C LEU A 219 8.92 -6.75 -18.15
N GLY A 220 9.02 -5.43 -17.98
CA GLY A 220 9.42 -4.52 -19.07
C GLY A 220 8.32 -4.34 -20.10
N ILE A 221 7.07 -4.18 -19.65
CA ILE A 221 5.91 -3.88 -20.50
C ILE A 221 5.12 -2.69 -19.95
N GLY A 222 4.44 -1.96 -20.84
CA GLY A 222 3.33 -1.09 -20.50
C GLY A 222 2.00 -1.79 -20.78
N LEU A 223 0.98 -1.42 -20.03
CA LEU A 223 -0.38 -1.95 -20.21
C LEU A 223 -1.31 -0.85 -20.71
N TYR A 224 -2.20 -1.22 -21.62
CA TYR A 224 -3.29 -0.33 -22.03
C TYR A 224 -4.19 0.01 -20.83
N ASP A 225 -4.58 1.28 -20.76
CA ASP A 225 -5.70 1.71 -19.92
C ASP A 225 -7.00 1.26 -20.60
N ASP A 226 -7.66 0.25 -20.04
CA ASP A 226 -8.86 -0.36 -20.59
C ASP A 226 -10.04 0.62 -20.74
N ARG A 227 -10.03 1.73 -19.98
CA ARG A 227 -11.02 2.82 -20.08
C ARG A 227 -10.88 3.64 -21.35
N LYS A 228 -9.69 3.62 -21.98
CA LYS A 228 -9.40 4.32 -23.23
C LYS A 228 -9.70 3.47 -24.47
N LEU A 229 -9.96 2.17 -24.28
CA LEU A 229 -10.31 1.26 -25.38
C LEU A 229 -11.75 1.51 -25.83
N THR A 230 -11.92 1.69 -27.12
CA THR A 230 -13.26 1.81 -27.74
C THR A 230 -13.97 0.47 -27.77
N ALA A 231 -15.28 0.46 -28.01
CA ALA A 231 -16.02 -0.78 -28.21
C ALA A 231 -15.50 -1.58 -29.43
N GLU A 232 -14.99 -0.90 -30.45
CA GLU A 232 -14.37 -1.51 -31.64
C GLU A 232 -13.05 -2.20 -31.27
N ASP A 233 -12.18 -1.54 -30.47
CA ASP A 233 -10.93 -2.12 -29.99
C ASP A 233 -11.20 -3.38 -29.15
N LYS A 234 -12.18 -3.31 -28.24
CA LYS A 234 -12.58 -4.44 -27.39
C LYS A 234 -13.07 -5.62 -28.20
N ALA A 235 -13.86 -5.35 -29.23
CA ALA A 235 -14.37 -6.38 -30.14
C ALA A 235 -13.23 -6.99 -31.01
N ALA A 236 -12.33 -6.16 -31.54
CA ALA A 236 -11.20 -6.61 -32.35
C ALA A 236 -10.24 -7.50 -31.55
N LEU A 237 -9.98 -7.14 -30.28
CA LEU A 237 -9.13 -7.89 -29.37
C LEU A 237 -9.86 -9.09 -28.73
N LYS A 238 -11.18 -9.24 -28.97
CA LYS A 238 -12.04 -10.31 -28.39
C LYS A 238 -11.98 -10.34 -26.85
N LEU A 239 -12.02 -9.16 -26.24
CA LEU A 239 -12.00 -9.04 -24.79
C LEU A 239 -13.29 -9.57 -24.16
N ASN A 240 -13.19 -10.29 -23.05
CA ASN A 240 -14.32 -10.88 -22.38
C ASN A 240 -14.91 -9.99 -21.29
N THR A 241 -14.05 -9.35 -20.49
CA THR A 241 -14.44 -8.55 -19.31
C THR A 241 -14.19 -7.07 -19.50
N GLY A 242 -13.27 -6.69 -20.41
CA GLY A 242 -12.81 -5.33 -20.63
C GLY A 242 -11.84 -4.83 -19.55
N HIS A 243 -11.35 -5.74 -18.71
CA HIS A 243 -10.37 -5.45 -17.65
C HIS A 243 -9.10 -6.30 -17.78
N GLU A 244 -8.88 -6.88 -18.94
CA GLU A 244 -7.73 -7.72 -19.23
C GLU A 244 -6.42 -6.92 -19.26
N ALA A 245 -5.31 -7.57 -18.90
CA ALA A 245 -3.97 -7.00 -18.99
C ALA A 245 -3.45 -7.09 -20.42
N ILE A 246 -3.63 -6.02 -21.20
CA ILE A 246 -3.24 -5.92 -22.60
C ILE A 246 -1.93 -5.18 -22.70
N VAL A 247 -0.94 -5.78 -23.39
CA VAL A 247 0.37 -5.18 -23.60
C VAL A 247 0.26 -4.00 -24.59
N GLU A 248 0.59 -2.79 -24.13
CA GLU A 248 0.64 -1.58 -24.94
C GLU A 248 2.00 -1.44 -25.65
N TRP A 249 3.08 -1.68 -24.92
CA TRP A 249 4.44 -1.65 -25.45
C TRP A 249 5.34 -2.63 -24.70
N VAL A 250 6.43 -3.02 -25.33
CA VAL A 250 7.46 -3.90 -24.77
C VAL A 250 8.79 -3.14 -24.77
N GLU A 251 9.52 -3.18 -23.68
CA GLU A 251 10.84 -2.55 -23.52
C GLU A 251 11.87 -3.30 -24.38
N PRO A 252 12.50 -2.65 -25.37
CA PRO A 252 13.50 -3.29 -26.22
C PRO A 252 14.67 -3.83 -25.40
N GLY A 253 15.01 -5.11 -25.58
CA GLY A 253 16.03 -5.83 -24.81
C GLY A 253 15.60 -6.15 -23.37
N GLY A 254 14.38 -5.81 -22.97
CA GLY A 254 13.82 -6.10 -21.66
C GLY A 254 13.41 -7.56 -21.47
N PRO A 255 12.94 -7.93 -20.27
CA PRO A 255 12.49 -9.31 -19.97
C PRO A 255 11.42 -9.83 -20.94
N ALA A 256 10.39 -9.02 -21.20
CA ALA A 256 9.27 -9.40 -22.06
C ALA A 256 9.70 -9.52 -23.54
N ASP A 257 10.60 -8.65 -24.03
CA ASP A 257 11.15 -8.71 -25.38
C ASP A 257 11.93 -10.01 -25.59
N ARG A 258 12.79 -10.37 -24.63
CA ARG A 258 13.53 -11.66 -24.67
C ARG A 258 12.61 -12.89 -24.63
N ALA A 259 11.42 -12.74 -24.06
CA ALA A 259 10.38 -13.77 -24.02
C ALA A 259 9.42 -13.71 -25.23
N HIS A 260 9.72 -12.84 -26.21
CA HIS A 260 8.94 -12.65 -27.44
C HIS A 260 7.49 -12.22 -27.20
N LEU A 261 7.23 -11.47 -26.11
CA LEU A 261 5.97 -10.76 -25.95
C LEU A 261 5.88 -9.60 -26.96
N ALA A 262 4.68 -9.30 -27.39
CA ALA A 262 4.42 -8.26 -28.39
C ALA A 262 3.27 -7.35 -27.95
N GLN A 263 3.16 -6.20 -28.58
CA GLN A 263 2.00 -5.33 -28.47
C GLN A 263 0.71 -6.10 -28.80
N TYR A 264 -0.37 -5.82 -28.05
CA TYR A 264 -1.68 -6.46 -28.09
C TYR A 264 -1.73 -7.90 -27.54
N ASP A 265 -0.67 -8.43 -26.99
CA ASP A 265 -0.75 -9.65 -26.20
C ASP A 265 -1.64 -9.43 -24.97
N ILE A 266 -2.48 -10.40 -24.66
CA ILE A 266 -3.34 -10.39 -23.47
C ILE A 266 -2.76 -11.38 -22.46
N ILE A 267 -2.35 -10.89 -21.30
CA ILE A 267 -1.81 -11.75 -20.24
C ILE A 267 -2.97 -12.33 -19.43
N LEU A 268 -3.15 -13.64 -19.52
CA LEU A 268 -4.24 -14.38 -18.90
C LEU A 268 -3.90 -14.90 -17.49
N SER A 269 -2.63 -15.25 -17.26
CA SER A 269 -2.15 -15.64 -15.93
C SER A 269 -0.67 -15.33 -15.75
N PHE A 270 -0.28 -15.16 -14.48
CA PHE A 270 1.10 -14.95 -14.04
C PHE A 270 1.43 -16.02 -13.01
N ASP A 271 2.38 -16.91 -13.29
CA ASP A 271 2.83 -18.01 -12.41
C ASP A 271 1.64 -18.82 -11.85
N GLY A 272 0.67 -19.14 -12.73
CA GLY A 272 -0.56 -19.88 -12.40
C GLY A 272 -1.69 -19.01 -11.80
N THR A 273 -1.41 -17.79 -11.36
CA THR A 273 -2.44 -16.87 -10.84
C THR A 273 -3.20 -16.22 -12.01
N PRO A 274 -4.52 -16.39 -12.13
CA PRO A 274 -5.31 -15.74 -13.16
C PRO A 274 -5.25 -14.21 -13.04
N ILE A 275 -5.19 -13.53 -14.17
CA ILE A 275 -5.25 -12.06 -14.24
C ILE A 275 -6.67 -11.67 -14.66
N ASP A 276 -7.50 -11.36 -13.68
CA ASP A 276 -8.88 -10.91 -13.86
C ASP A 276 -9.00 -9.38 -13.96
N LYS A 277 -7.95 -8.66 -13.54
CA LYS A 277 -7.82 -7.21 -13.63
C LYS A 277 -6.41 -6.82 -14.06
N SER A 278 -6.31 -5.86 -14.98
CA SER A 278 -5.02 -5.34 -15.46
C SER A 278 -4.11 -4.83 -14.33
N THR A 279 -4.70 -4.31 -13.24
CA THR A 279 -4.00 -3.78 -12.08
C THR A 279 -3.31 -4.84 -11.22
N LEU A 280 -3.70 -6.13 -11.33
CA LEU A 280 -3.09 -7.22 -10.58
C LEU A 280 -1.70 -7.59 -11.12
N LEU A 281 -1.52 -7.56 -12.44
CA LEU A 281 -0.26 -7.95 -13.08
C LEU A 281 0.95 -7.13 -12.64
N PRO A 282 0.89 -5.78 -12.56
CA PRO A 282 2.00 -4.97 -12.04
C PRO A 282 2.39 -5.33 -10.60
N TRP A 283 1.42 -5.62 -9.75
CA TRP A 283 1.68 -6.04 -8.38
C TRP A 283 2.43 -7.37 -8.33
N LEU A 284 1.90 -8.41 -8.99
CA LEU A 284 2.52 -9.74 -9.05
C LEU A 284 3.93 -9.67 -9.62
N ALA A 285 4.10 -8.95 -10.74
CA ALA A 285 5.41 -8.78 -11.36
C ALA A 285 6.39 -8.05 -10.45
N SER A 286 5.93 -7.01 -9.72
CA SER A 286 6.81 -6.19 -8.88
C SER A 286 7.30 -6.89 -7.63
N THR A 287 6.58 -7.88 -7.13
CA THR A 287 6.87 -8.58 -5.87
C THR A 287 7.41 -10.00 -6.04
N ALA A 288 7.44 -10.50 -7.28
CA ALA A 288 7.92 -11.86 -7.57
C ALA A 288 9.41 -12.05 -7.33
N GLY A 289 10.22 -11.00 -7.48
CA GLY A 289 11.66 -11.00 -7.27
C GLY A 289 12.48 -10.85 -8.56
N VAL A 290 13.53 -10.04 -8.48
CA VAL A 290 14.46 -9.82 -9.60
C VAL A 290 15.22 -11.12 -9.94
N GLY A 291 15.30 -11.44 -11.23
CA GLY A 291 15.95 -12.66 -11.71
C GLY A 291 15.09 -13.93 -11.61
N LYS A 292 13.92 -13.87 -10.97
CA LYS A 292 12.98 -15.00 -10.96
C LYS A 292 12.42 -15.23 -12.37
N THR A 293 12.37 -16.48 -12.81
CA THR A 293 11.66 -16.89 -14.03
C THR A 293 10.23 -17.26 -13.67
N VAL A 294 9.27 -16.64 -14.34
CA VAL A 294 7.83 -16.85 -14.16
C VAL A 294 7.22 -17.35 -15.46
N THR A 295 6.14 -18.11 -15.37
CA THR A 295 5.38 -18.57 -16.53
C THR A 295 4.20 -17.65 -16.75
N LEU A 296 4.08 -17.08 -17.94
CA LEU A 296 2.92 -16.32 -18.39
C LEU A 296 2.07 -17.16 -19.35
N LYS A 297 0.76 -17.18 -19.14
CA LYS A 297 -0.20 -17.65 -20.12
C LYS A 297 -0.70 -16.43 -20.89
N VAL A 298 -0.58 -16.47 -22.20
CA VAL A 298 -0.78 -15.32 -23.08
C VAL A 298 -1.74 -15.70 -24.21
N SER A 299 -2.62 -14.76 -24.58
CA SER A 299 -3.43 -14.86 -25.78
C SER A 299 -2.95 -13.83 -26.81
N ARG A 300 -2.63 -14.30 -28.04
CA ARG A 300 -2.27 -13.48 -29.20
C ARG A 300 -3.15 -13.88 -30.38
N ASP A 301 -3.91 -12.98 -30.94
CA ASP A 301 -4.84 -13.23 -32.06
C ASP A 301 -5.82 -14.39 -31.77
N GLY A 302 -6.21 -14.58 -30.51
CA GLY A 302 -7.09 -15.64 -30.05
C GLY A 302 -6.40 -17.00 -29.86
N LYS A 303 -5.09 -17.10 -30.09
CA LYS A 303 -4.29 -18.31 -29.78
C LYS A 303 -3.64 -18.18 -28.43
N VAL A 304 -3.84 -19.18 -27.58
CA VAL A 304 -3.28 -19.23 -26.23
C VAL A 304 -1.98 -20.03 -26.25
N PHE A 305 -0.94 -19.48 -25.61
CA PHE A 305 0.37 -20.13 -25.42
C PHE A 305 0.96 -19.78 -24.07
N GLU A 306 1.98 -20.49 -23.66
CA GLU A 306 2.75 -20.17 -22.45
C GLU A 306 4.15 -19.73 -22.84
N THR A 307 4.70 -18.78 -22.10
CA THR A 307 6.09 -18.33 -22.23
C THR A 307 6.70 -18.08 -20.87
N ASN A 308 8.02 -18.32 -20.77
CA ASN A 308 8.78 -18.07 -19.55
C ASN A 308 9.49 -16.72 -19.66
N VAL A 309 9.32 -15.89 -18.63
CA VAL A 309 9.95 -14.57 -18.54
C VAL A 309 10.83 -14.50 -17.31
N THR A 310 12.12 -14.22 -17.49
CA THR A 310 13.01 -13.91 -16.38
C THR A 310 12.92 -12.43 -16.06
N LEU A 311 12.39 -12.11 -14.88
CA LEU A 311 12.08 -10.73 -14.47
C LEU A 311 13.36 -9.89 -14.29
N GLY A 312 13.33 -8.68 -14.82
CA GLY A 312 14.36 -7.66 -14.57
C GLY A 312 14.08 -6.84 -13.32
N GLN A 313 15.01 -5.99 -12.94
CA GLN A 313 14.78 -4.99 -11.92
C GLN A 313 13.96 -3.84 -12.49
N LEU A 314 12.93 -3.41 -11.77
CA LEU A 314 12.19 -2.20 -12.13
C LEU A 314 13.14 -1.00 -12.00
N ALA A 315 13.35 -0.29 -13.10
CA ALA A 315 14.14 0.94 -13.07
C ALA A 315 13.45 1.93 -12.13
N GLU A 316 14.20 2.49 -11.18
CA GLU A 316 13.72 3.65 -10.43
C GLU A 316 13.46 4.77 -11.44
N SER A 317 12.20 5.21 -11.52
CA SER A 317 11.92 6.41 -12.29
C SER A 317 12.81 7.52 -11.72
N ARG A 318 13.67 8.12 -12.56
CA ARG A 318 14.36 9.36 -12.22
C ARG A 318 13.31 10.47 -12.09
N ALA A 319 12.51 10.40 -11.05
CA ALA A 319 11.60 11.48 -10.67
C ALA A 319 12.45 12.53 -9.94
N GLY A 320 12.73 13.63 -10.66
CA GLY A 320 13.08 14.91 -10.08
C GLY A 320 14.48 14.99 -9.43
N ARG A 321 15.50 15.34 -10.21
CA ARG A 321 16.54 16.25 -9.72
C ARG A 321 16.03 17.68 -9.84
#